data_080eda0d4d025823ef77c2283f3a85f0
#
_entry.id   080eda0d4d025823ef77c2283f3a85f0
#
_cell.length_a   1.000
_cell.length_b   1.000
_cell.length_c   1.000
_cell.angle_alpha   90.00
_cell.angle_beta   90.00
_cell.angle_gamma   90.00
#
_symmetry.space_group_name_H-M   'P 1'
#
loop_
_entity.id
_entity.type
_entity.pdbx_description
1 polymer ?
#
loop_
_entity_poly.entity_id
_entity_poly.type
_entity_poly.pdbx_seq_one_letter_code
_entity_poly.pdbx_strand_id
1 'polypeptide(L)'
;DSDFQRKYGVIQTPRLFLIGPDGTILGRGLDTKALSALLHNIFDQVELTYGSKESEDLFDQVFALEEKPSKDDVIYITEYINANTLERGDTVMFRQLSGDLMYYLASKTGEGYKEGLSYVLDHQILSRGDVWKSQDDSLKVIGYAEILSDLLSKAVPGTMVPDLKLPGVLMSAKKSKEGRFRLKKLGGRKNIIIFYTVGCPVCDAEKAVARALVQKDSKAKVLMVNVDSIVENDPVLADQLFKSFDLTSLPFIIQTDKKGSVLRRYISLQ
;
A
#
# COMPACT_ATOMS: atom_id res chain seq x y z
N ASP A 1 -12.09 -25.70 22.59
CA ASP A 1 -13.16 -24.68 22.46
C ASP A 1 -13.81 -24.36 23.79
N SER A 2 -14.01 -25.34 24.69
CA SER A 2 -14.62 -25.11 26.02
C SER A 2 -13.75 -24.22 26.93
N ASP A 3 -12.44 -24.25 26.80
CA ASP A 3 -11.51 -23.47 27.63
C ASP A 3 -11.51 -21.98 27.29
N PHE A 4 -11.63 -21.62 26.02
CA PHE A 4 -11.75 -20.23 25.58
C PHE A 4 -13.06 -19.61 26.06
N GLN A 5 -14.18 -20.30 25.89
CA GLN A 5 -15.49 -19.85 26.35
C GLN A 5 -15.51 -19.61 27.86
N ARG A 6 -14.92 -20.52 28.64
CA ARG A 6 -14.82 -20.43 30.09
C ARG A 6 -13.91 -19.28 30.53
N LYS A 7 -12.74 -19.15 29.89
CA LYS A 7 -11.71 -18.14 30.22
C LYS A 7 -12.19 -16.72 29.97
N TYR A 8 -12.94 -16.50 28.90
CA TYR A 8 -13.43 -15.16 28.50
C TYR A 8 -14.92 -14.95 28.79
N GLY A 9 -15.58 -15.89 29.44
CA GLY A 9 -17.00 -15.79 29.83
C GLY A 9 -17.95 -15.63 28.64
N VAL A 10 -17.63 -16.27 27.51
CA VAL A 10 -18.43 -16.18 26.27
C VAL A 10 -19.61 -17.15 26.40
N ILE A 11 -20.77 -16.61 26.80
CA ILE A 11 -22.01 -17.38 26.94
C ILE A 11 -22.83 -17.33 25.65
N GLN A 12 -22.65 -16.29 24.85
CA GLN A 12 -23.41 -16.04 23.62
C GLN A 12 -22.51 -15.35 22.58
N THR A 13 -22.62 -15.72 21.31
CA THR A 13 -21.89 -15.11 20.18
C THR A 13 -22.86 -14.33 19.28
N PRO A 14 -22.43 -13.21 18.66
CA PRO A 14 -21.10 -12.61 18.73
C PRO A 14 -20.90 -11.82 20.05
N ARG A 15 -19.67 -11.86 20.60
CA ARG A 15 -19.24 -10.99 21.71
C ARG A 15 -17.99 -10.21 21.31
N LEU A 16 -18.05 -8.90 21.50
CA LEU A 16 -16.93 -8.00 21.24
C LEU A 16 -16.16 -7.72 22.53
N PHE A 17 -14.84 -7.77 22.42
CA PHE A 17 -13.91 -7.35 23.46
C PHE A 17 -13.04 -6.24 22.87
N LEU A 18 -12.91 -5.13 23.62
CA LEU A 18 -11.90 -4.13 23.33
C LEU A 18 -10.71 -4.41 24.22
N ILE A 19 -9.54 -4.64 23.61
CA ILE A 19 -8.29 -4.97 24.30
C ILE A 19 -7.32 -3.82 24.05
N GLY A 20 -6.75 -3.26 25.10
CA GLY A 20 -5.71 -2.23 25.03
C GLY A 20 -4.36 -2.78 24.55
N PRO A 21 -3.43 -1.89 24.18
CA PRO A 21 -2.09 -2.28 23.69
C PRO A 21 -1.27 -3.09 24.70
N ASP A 22 -1.56 -2.92 25.99
CA ASP A 22 -0.97 -3.66 27.11
C ASP A 22 -1.63 -5.02 27.38
N GLY A 23 -2.62 -5.42 26.56
CA GLY A 23 -3.40 -6.64 26.71
C GLY A 23 -4.53 -6.54 27.75
N THR A 24 -4.77 -5.37 28.34
CA THR A 24 -5.90 -5.18 29.26
C THR A 24 -7.23 -5.17 28.51
N ILE A 25 -8.26 -5.77 29.09
CA ILE A 25 -9.62 -5.72 28.55
C ILE A 25 -10.23 -4.38 28.93
N LEU A 26 -10.32 -3.45 27.99
CA LEU A 26 -10.93 -2.13 28.15
C LEU A 26 -12.46 -2.20 28.12
N GLY A 27 -13.03 -3.19 27.45
CA GLY A 27 -14.46 -3.44 27.41
C GLY A 27 -14.79 -4.86 26.98
N ARG A 28 -15.88 -5.41 27.53
CA ARG A 28 -16.35 -6.76 27.18
C ARG A 28 -17.86 -6.80 27.01
N GLY A 29 -18.32 -7.70 26.14
CA GLY A 29 -19.75 -7.87 25.89
C GLY A 29 -20.38 -6.62 25.27
N LEU A 30 -19.57 -5.83 24.57
CA LEU A 30 -20.00 -4.62 23.92
C LEU A 30 -20.93 -4.99 22.76
N ASP A 31 -22.07 -4.33 22.68
CA ASP A 31 -22.75 -4.21 21.40
C ASP A 31 -22.07 -3.10 20.58
N THR A 32 -22.47 -2.98 19.34
CA THR A 32 -21.88 -1.99 18.42
C THR A 32 -22.08 -0.55 18.86
N LYS A 33 -23.15 -0.24 19.63
CA LYS A 33 -23.38 1.10 20.19
C LYS A 33 -22.47 1.38 21.37
N ALA A 34 -22.30 0.42 22.27
CA ALA A 34 -21.42 0.54 23.42
C ALA A 34 -19.95 0.61 23.00
N LEU A 35 -19.55 -0.15 21.95
CA LEU A 35 -18.22 -0.05 21.38
C LEU A 35 -17.98 1.34 20.76
N SER A 36 -18.93 1.84 19.95
CA SER A 36 -18.85 3.17 19.35
C SER A 36 -18.75 4.26 20.43
N ALA A 37 -19.56 4.20 21.47
CA ALA A 37 -19.53 5.17 22.58
C ALA A 37 -18.20 5.12 23.35
N LEU A 38 -17.66 3.91 23.58
CA LEU A 38 -16.38 3.75 24.28
C LEU A 38 -15.21 4.28 23.46
N LEU A 39 -15.20 3.99 22.16
CA LEU A 39 -14.19 4.52 21.23
C LEU A 39 -14.34 6.05 21.12
N HIS A 40 -15.54 6.59 21.04
CA HIS A 40 -15.81 8.02 21.03
C HIS A 40 -15.25 8.71 22.28
N ASN A 41 -15.49 8.17 23.47
CA ASN A 41 -14.92 8.69 24.72
C ASN A 41 -13.39 8.61 24.78
N ILE A 42 -12.79 7.61 24.17
CA ILE A 42 -11.33 7.47 24.10
C ILE A 42 -10.74 8.50 23.13
N PHE A 43 -11.40 8.76 22.00
CA PHE A 43 -10.89 9.64 20.93
C PHE A 43 -11.33 11.11 21.09
N ASP A 44 -12.44 11.42 21.77
CA ASP A 44 -12.85 12.81 22.04
C ASP A 44 -11.86 13.62 22.91
N GLN A 45 -10.91 12.95 23.56
CA GLN A 45 -9.86 13.59 24.36
C GLN A 45 -8.55 13.80 23.60
N VAL A 46 -8.45 13.36 22.35
CA VAL A 46 -7.24 13.45 21.53
C VAL A 46 -7.51 14.38 20.35
N GLU A 47 -6.71 15.43 20.24
CA GLU A 47 -6.60 16.22 19.00
C GLU A 47 -6.41 15.24 17.83
N LEU A 48 -7.26 15.33 16.79
CA LEU A 48 -7.25 14.40 15.65
C LEU A 48 -5.86 14.41 14.98
N THR A 49 -5.01 13.51 15.38
CA THR A 49 -3.70 13.25 14.76
C THR A 49 -3.80 11.94 14.00
N TYR A 50 -3.43 11.97 12.73
CA TYR A 50 -3.49 10.80 11.87
C TYR A 50 -2.14 10.09 11.80
N GLY A 51 -2.17 8.75 11.65
CA GLY A 51 -0.97 7.94 11.49
C GLY A 51 -0.15 7.82 12.79
N SER A 52 -0.81 7.83 13.94
CA SER A 52 -0.14 7.58 15.21
C SER A 52 0.37 6.15 15.30
N LYS A 53 1.30 5.91 16.24
CA LYS A 53 1.81 4.54 16.49
C LYS A 53 0.70 3.60 16.94
N GLU A 54 -0.24 4.10 17.73
CA GLU A 54 -1.39 3.33 18.20
C GLU A 54 -2.31 2.91 17.04
N SER A 55 -2.54 3.79 16.08
CA SER A 55 -3.32 3.46 14.88
C SER A 55 -2.57 2.47 13.98
N GLU A 56 -1.25 2.60 13.84
CA GLU A 56 -0.45 1.62 13.12
C GLU A 56 -0.53 0.24 13.76
N ASP A 57 -0.37 0.15 15.08
CA ASP A 57 -0.47 -1.11 15.83
C ASP A 57 -1.87 -1.73 15.73
N LEU A 58 -2.93 -0.91 15.69
CA LEU A 58 -4.29 -1.37 15.45
C LEU A 58 -4.42 -2.03 14.07
N PHE A 59 -3.98 -1.36 13.01
CA PHE A 59 -4.09 -1.90 11.67
C PHE A 59 -3.13 -3.07 11.41
N ASP A 60 -1.96 -3.10 12.05
CA ASP A 60 -1.10 -4.27 12.03
C ASP A 60 -1.80 -5.50 12.62
N GLN A 61 -2.59 -5.35 13.69
CA GLN A 61 -3.40 -6.44 14.24
C GLN A 61 -4.57 -6.82 13.31
N VAL A 62 -5.23 -5.84 12.70
CA VAL A 62 -6.35 -6.07 11.77
C VAL A 62 -5.88 -6.86 10.55
N PHE A 63 -4.72 -6.54 10.01
CA PHE A 63 -4.15 -7.19 8.82
C PHE A 63 -3.22 -8.38 9.15
N ALA A 64 -2.93 -8.65 10.43
CA ALA A 64 -2.03 -9.75 10.85
C ALA A 64 -2.52 -11.15 10.51
N LEU A 65 -3.79 -11.31 10.18
CA LEU A 65 -4.39 -12.59 9.78
C LEU A 65 -3.98 -13.04 8.38
N GLU A 66 -3.45 -12.10 7.57
CA GLU A 66 -3.04 -12.35 6.20
C GLU A 66 -1.54 -12.09 6.03
N GLU A 67 -0.81 -13.07 5.49
CA GLU A 67 0.62 -12.88 5.18
C GLU A 67 0.86 -11.72 4.20
N LYS A 68 -0.07 -11.52 3.27
CA LYS A 68 -0.04 -10.47 2.26
C LYS A 68 -1.47 -9.99 2.01
N PRO A 69 -1.92 -8.95 2.71
CA PRO A 69 -3.25 -8.39 2.49
C PRO A 69 -3.52 -8.07 1.03
N SER A 70 -4.70 -8.43 0.57
CA SER A 70 -5.18 -8.16 -0.77
C SER A 70 -5.95 -6.83 -0.81
N LYS A 71 -6.27 -6.36 -2.02
CA LYS A 71 -7.19 -5.24 -2.21
C LYS A 71 -8.54 -5.51 -1.55
N ASP A 72 -9.05 -6.75 -1.65
CA ASP A 72 -10.37 -7.10 -1.13
C ASP A 72 -10.42 -7.06 0.41
N ASP A 73 -9.32 -7.39 1.09
CA ASP A 73 -9.21 -7.25 2.55
C ASP A 73 -9.30 -5.77 2.96
N VAL A 74 -8.65 -4.88 2.21
CA VAL A 74 -8.75 -3.43 2.47
C VAL A 74 -10.16 -2.92 2.19
N ILE A 75 -10.81 -3.36 1.12
CA ILE A 75 -12.20 -3.01 0.82
C ILE A 75 -13.10 -3.44 1.97
N TYR A 76 -12.96 -4.67 2.44
CA TYR A 76 -13.75 -5.19 3.56
C TYR A 76 -13.60 -4.31 4.82
N ILE A 77 -12.38 -3.94 5.20
CA ILE A 77 -12.14 -3.05 6.35
C ILE A 77 -12.75 -1.67 6.11
N THR A 78 -12.64 -1.15 4.91
CA THR A 78 -13.21 0.15 4.51
C THR A 78 -14.74 0.15 4.67
N GLU A 79 -15.41 -0.87 4.15
CA GLU A 79 -16.87 -1.02 4.30
C GLU A 79 -17.28 -1.25 5.76
N TYR A 80 -16.47 -1.97 6.53
CA TYR A 80 -16.71 -2.12 7.97
C TYR A 80 -16.63 -0.79 8.72
N ILE A 81 -15.65 0.07 8.39
CA ILE A 81 -15.55 1.43 8.93
C ILE A 81 -16.81 2.22 8.58
N ASN A 82 -17.24 2.23 7.32
CA ASN A 82 -18.46 2.92 6.87
C ASN A 82 -19.68 2.50 7.68
N ALA A 83 -19.95 1.21 7.74
CA ALA A 83 -21.14 0.66 8.41
C ALA A 83 -21.16 0.95 9.92
N ASN A 84 -19.99 1.05 10.54
CA ASN A 84 -19.88 1.22 11.98
C ASN A 84 -19.66 2.67 12.44
N THR A 85 -19.46 3.59 11.52
CA THR A 85 -19.27 5.02 11.80
C THR A 85 -20.24 5.89 11.02
N LEU A 86 -19.98 6.08 9.75
CA LEU A 86 -20.70 7.03 8.89
C LEU A 86 -22.20 6.75 8.78
N GLU A 87 -22.58 5.49 8.56
CA GLU A 87 -23.99 5.08 8.48
C GLU A 87 -24.74 5.28 9.80
N ARG A 88 -24.01 5.44 10.91
CA ARG A 88 -24.54 5.74 12.24
C ARG A 88 -24.46 7.22 12.60
N GLY A 89 -23.98 8.06 11.68
CA GLY A 89 -23.85 9.50 11.87
C GLY A 89 -22.59 9.92 12.62
N ASP A 90 -21.67 8.99 12.92
CA ASP A 90 -20.40 9.31 13.59
C ASP A 90 -19.32 9.73 12.57
N THR A 91 -19.42 10.97 12.14
CA THR A 91 -18.48 11.54 11.15
C THR A 91 -17.09 11.79 11.73
N VAL A 92 -16.95 11.97 13.05
CA VAL A 92 -15.66 12.19 13.72
C VAL A 92 -14.86 10.90 13.71
N MET A 93 -15.46 9.80 14.15
CA MET A 93 -14.83 8.48 14.14
C MET A 93 -14.52 8.02 12.71
N PHE A 94 -15.45 8.29 11.77
CA PHE A 94 -15.20 8.01 10.33
C PHE A 94 -13.94 8.70 9.83
N ARG A 95 -13.79 10.01 10.10
CA ARG A 95 -12.61 10.78 9.68
C ARG A 95 -11.33 10.23 10.32
N GLN A 96 -11.36 9.95 11.63
CA GLN A 96 -10.20 9.40 12.32
C GLN A 96 -9.76 8.08 11.71
N LEU A 97 -10.66 7.09 11.62
CA LEU A 97 -10.32 5.75 11.15
C LEU A 97 -9.95 5.73 9.65
N SER A 98 -10.65 6.52 8.83
CA SER A 98 -10.35 6.59 7.39
C SER A 98 -9.03 7.30 7.11
N GLY A 99 -8.73 8.37 7.84
CA GLY A 99 -7.45 9.06 7.78
C GLY A 99 -6.30 8.15 8.24
N ASP A 100 -6.44 7.50 9.38
CA ASP A 100 -5.44 6.56 9.91
C ASP A 100 -5.19 5.38 8.96
N LEU A 101 -6.27 4.82 8.39
CA LEU A 101 -6.15 3.75 7.39
C LEU A 101 -5.39 4.22 6.13
N MET A 102 -5.65 5.45 5.66
CA MET A 102 -4.90 6.04 4.56
C MET A 102 -3.40 6.15 4.87
N TYR A 103 -3.04 6.70 6.03
CA TYR A 103 -1.63 6.82 6.45
C TYR A 103 -0.97 5.46 6.61
N TYR A 104 -1.67 4.51 7.23
CA TYR A 104 -1.20 3.13 7.39
C TYR A 104 -0.88 2.50 6.03
N LEU A 105 -1.85 2.48 5.10
CA LEU A 105 -1.67 1.87 3.78
C LEU A 105 -0.59 2.59 2.94
N ALA A 106 -0.45 3.91 3.11
CA ALA A 106 0.60 4.67 2.44
C ALA A 106 2.01 4.26 2.92
N SER A 107 2.17 3.93 4.20
CA SER A 107 3.45 3.49 4.78
C SER A 107 3.85 2.07 4.37
N LYS A 108 2.89 1.21 4.01
CA LYS A 108 3.16 -0.20 3.67
C LYS A 108 3.56 -0.36 2.20
N THR A 109 4.36 -1.38 1.94
CA THR A 109 4.77 -1.79 0.59
C THR A 109 3.99 -3.02 0.16
N GLY A 110 3.79 -3.20 -1.15
CA GLY A 110 3.11 -4.35 -1.72
C GLY A 110 1.85 -4.00 -2.50
N GLU A 111 1.53 -4.85 -3.47
CA GLU A 111 0.47 -4.63 -4.45
C GLU A 111 -0.91 -4.45 -3.78
N GLY A 112 -1.28 -5.35 -2.86
CA GLY A 112 -2.59 -5.30 -2.20
C GLY A 112 -2.80 -4.04 -1.37
N TYR A 113 -1.77 -3.61 -0.61
CA TYR A 113 -1.83 -2.36 0.15
C TYR A 113 -2.01 -1.14 -0.75
N LYS A 114 -1.27 -1.06 -1.86
CA LYS A 114 -1.33 0.10 -2.78
C LYS A 114 -2.61 0.13 -3.61
N GLU A 115 -3.12 -1.03 -4.02
CA GLU A 115 -4.44 -1.10 -4.68
C GLU A 115 -5.59 -0.82 -3.71
N GLY A 116 -5.49 -1.29 -2.47
CA GLY A 116 -6.43 -0.97 -1.40
C GLY A 116 -6.39 0.52 -1.04
N LEU A 117 -5.20 1.12 -0.97
CA LEU A 117 -5.05 2.56 -0.75
C LEU A 117 -5.79 3.37 -1.83
N SER A 118 -5.66 2.99 -3.10
CA SER A 118 -6.40 3.66 -4.17
C SER A 118 -7.92 3.65 -3.90
N TYR A 119 -8.46 2.52 -3.45
CA TYR A 119 -9.87 2.41 -3.08
C TYR A 119 -10.25 3.33 -1.91
N VAL A 120 -9.44 3.37 -0.85
CA VAL A 120 -9.67 4.24 0.31
C VAL A 120 -9.65 5.72 -0.10
N LEU A 121 -8.67 6.13 -0.91
CA LEU A 121 -8.57 7.51 -1.40
C LEU A 121 -9.83 7.90 -2.17
N ASP A 122 -10.27 7.06 -3.10
CA ASP A 122 -11.42 7.36 -3.95
C ASP A 122 -12.74 7.37 -3.17
N HIS A 123 -12.97 6.41 -2.26
CA HIS A 123 -14.28 6.19 -1.64
C HIS A 123 -14.43 6.82 -0.25
N GLN A 124 -13.32 7.00 0.49
CA GLN A 124 -13.37 7.52 1.86
C GLN A 124 -12.91 8.97 1.98
N ILE A 125 -12.04 9.43 1.08
CA ILE A 125 -11.40 10.73 1.20
C ILE A 125 -11.85 11.69 0.10
N LEU A 126 -11.43 11.46 -1.15
CA LEU A 126 -11.57 12.43 -2.23
C LEU A 126 -13.02 12.63 -2.70
N SER A 127 -13.84 11.58 -2.68
CA SER A 127 -15.28 11.67 -3.02
C SER A 127 -16.15 12.17 -1.85
N ARG A 128 -15.58 12.32 -0.65
CA ARG A 128 -16.32 12.58 0.59
C ARG A 128 -16.17 14.02 1.09
N GLY A 129 -16.25 15.00 0.19
CA GLY A 129 -16.28 16.42 0.55
C GLY A 129 -17.48 16.83 1.43
N ASP A 130 -18.47 15.95 1.60
CA ASP A 130 -19.55 16.09 2.58
C ASP A 130 -19.07 15.94 4.03
N VAL A 131 -18.00 15.20 4.25
CA VAL A 131 -17.44 14.87 5.58
C VAL A 131 -16.16 15.67 5.87
N TRP A 132 -15.25 15.76 4.90
CA TRP A 132 -13.95 16.44 5.04
C TRP A 132 -14.08 17.95 4.75
N LYS A 133 -14.47 18.74 5.77
CA LYS A 133 -14.83 20.15 5.61
C LYS A 133 -13.92 21.14 6.33
N SER A 134 -13.14 20.68 7.31
CA SER A 134 -12.31 21.57 8.10
C SER A 134 -11.07 22.03 7.31
N GLN A 135 -10.50 23.17 7.69
CA GLN A 135 -9.23 23.62 7.10
C GLN A 135 -8.09 22.64 7.40
N ASP A 136 -8.10 22.03 8.58
CA ASP A 136 -7.14 21.00 8.97
C ASP A 136 -7.27 19.75 8.10
N ASP A 137 -8.50 19.30 7.79
CA ASP A 137 -8.73 18.20 6.88
C ASP A 137 -8.14 18.47 5.50
N SER A 138 -8.33 19.70 4.96
CA SER A 138 -7.81 20.10 3.66
C SER A 138 -6.28 20.05 3.61
N LEU A 139 -5.60 20.43 4.70
CA LEU A 139 -4.13 20.46 4.77
C LEU A 139 -3.53 19.08 5.07
N LYS A 140 -4.10 18.35 6.05
CA LYS A 140 -3.50 17.11 6.55
C LYS A 140 -3.97 15.85 5.80
N VAL A 141 -5.18 15.84 5.28
CA VAL A 141 -5.80 14.65 4.68
C VAL A 141 -6.01 14.82 3.19
N ILE A 142 -6.78 15.80 2.74
CA ILE A 142 -7.12 15.95 1.33
C ILE A 142 -5.88 16.22 0.47
N GLY A 143 -5.02 17.17 0.85
CA GLY A 143 -3.80 17.46 0.10
C GLY A 143 -2.86 16.28 0.03
N TYR A 144 -2.74 15.50 1.11
CA TYR A 144 -1.95 14.28 1.11
C TYR A 144 -2.59 13.18 0.24
N ALA A 145 -3.92 13.04 0.31
CA ALA A 145 -4.65 12.09 -0.52
C ALA A 145 -4.52 12.40 -2.02
N GLU A 146 -4.53 13.67 -2.42
CA GLU A 146 -4.30 14.10 -3.81
C GLU A 146 -2.89 13.71 -4.30
N ILE A 147 -1.87 13.93 -3.46
CA ILE A 147 -0.49 13.52 -3.78
C ILE A 147 -0.40 12.00 -3.95
N LEU A 148 -0.98 11.23 -3.02
CA LEU A 148 -1.00 9.77 -3.09
C LEU A 148 -1.76 9.28 -4.33
N SER A 149 -2.89 9.88 -4.66
CA SER A 149 -3.69 9.56 -5.84
C SER A 149 -2.91 9.81 -7.15
N ASP A 150 -2.17 10.94 -7.25
CA ASP A 150 -1.27 11.18 -8.39
C ASP A 150 -0.21 10.08 -8.49
N LEU A 151 0.46 9.73 -7.39
CA LEU A 151 1.46 8.67 -7.37
C LEU A 151 0.88 7.32 -7.80
N LEU A 152 -0.29 6.96 -7.27
CA LEU A 152 -0.97 5.70 -7.60
C LEU A 152 -1.57 5.69 -9.01
N SER A 153 -1.72 6.83 -9.66
CA SER A 153 -2.14 6.91 -11.07
C SER A 153 -1.06 6.46 -12.05
N LYS A 154 0.20 6.34 -11.60
CA LYS A 154 1.36 6.01 -12.43
C LYS A 154 1.50 4.50 -12.63
N ALA A 155 1.84 4.08 -13.86
CA ALA A 155 2.08 2.69 -14.24
C ALA A 155 0.95 1.72 -13.80
N VAL A 156 -0.30 2.12 -13.98
CA VAL A 156 -1.49 1.32 -13.61
C VAL A 156 -1.56 0.06 -14.48
N PRO A 157 -1.93 -1.11 -13.93
CA PRO A 157 -2.18 -2.31 -14.72
C PRO A 157 -3.13 -2.06 -15.90
N GLY A 158 -2.80 -2.60 -17.06
CA GLY A 158 -3.51 -2.34 -18.32
C GLY A 158 -2.98 -1.15 -19.13
N THR A 159 -2.21 -0.23 -18.53
CA THR A 159 -1.58 0.88 -19.26
C THR A 159 -0.25 0.50 -19.88
N MET A 160 0.21 1.27 -20.85
CA MET A 160 1.52 1.08 -21.48
C MET A 160 2.61 1.80 -20.70
N VAL A 161 3.76 1.14 -20.48
CA VAL A 161 4.94 1.87 -19.97
C VAL A 161 5.31 3.02 -20.91
N PRO A 162 5.88 4.12 -20.38
CA PRO A 162 6.33 5.24 -21.21
C PRO A 162 7.40 4.81 -22.22
N ASP A 163 7.51 5.55 -23.33
CA ASP A 163 8.54 5.28 -24.33
C ASP A 163 9.91 5.85 -23.92
N LEU A 164 10.39 5.41 -22.76
CA LEU A 164 11.68 5.80 -22.21
C LEU A 164 12.77 4.79 -22.55
N LYS A 165 13.99 5.30 -22.73
CA LYS A 165 15.20 4.51 -22.89
C LYS A 165 16.09 4.71 -21.66
N LEU A 166 16.04 3.75 -20.74
CA LEU A 166 16.72 3.83 -19.45
C LEU A 166 18.07 3.12 -19.46
N PRO A 167 19.09 3.67 -18.80
CA PRO A 167 20.33 2.97 -18.50
C PRO A 167 20.06 1.86 -17.48
N GLY A 168 20.76 0.74 -17.59
CA GLY A 168 20.62 -0.34 -16.64
C GLY A 168 21.24 -1.64 -17.10
N VAL A 169 20.96 -2.72 -16.35
CA VAL A 169 21.43 -4.06 -16.65
C VAL A 169 20.24 -4.94 -17.03
N LEU A 170 20.21 -5.38 -18.27
CA LEU A 170 19.21 -6.33 -18.76
C LEU A 170 19.71 -7.77 -18.55
N MET A 171 19.04 -8.50 -17.67
CA MET A 171 19.32 -9.90 -17.36
C MET A 171 18.42 -10.83 -18.18
N SER A 172 18.99 -11.92 -18.64
CA SER A 172 18.31 -13.04 -19.30
C SER A 172 18.97 -14.36 -18.90
N ALA A 173 18.37 -15.49 -19.23
CA ALA A 173 18.92 -16.81 -18.89
C ALA A 173 20.37 -17.02 -19.34
N LYS A 174 20.77 -16.45 -20.49
CA LYS A 174 22.08 -16.68 -21.08
C LYS A 174 23.14 -15.66 -20.67
N LYS A 175 22.73 -14.40 -20.41
CA LYS A 175 23.68 -13.29 -20.16
C LYS A 175 23.00 -12.10 -19.49
N SER A 176 23.82 -11.32 -18.82
CA SER A 176 23.50 -9.95 -18.43
C SER A 176 24.22 -8.98 -19.36
N LYS A 177 23.53 -7.92 -19.74
CA LYS A 177 24.07 -6.88 -20.62
C LYS A 177 23.79 -5.52 -19.99
N GLU A 178 24.82 -4.73 -19.84
CA GLU A 178 24.72 -3.32 -19.49
C GLU A 178 24.47 -2.47 -20.72
N GLY A 179 23.69 -1.39 -20.58
CA GLY A 179 23.39 -0.48 -21.66
C GLY A 179 22.13 0.34 -21.44
N ARG A 180 21.65 0.98 -22.50
CA ARG A 180 20.37 1.72 -22.47
C ARG A 180 19.28 0.91 -23.18
N PHE A 181 18.16 0.67 -22.49
CA PHE A 181 17.09 -0.21 -22.95
C PHE A 181 15.76 0.54 -23.03
N ARG A 182 15.06 0.38 -24.15
CA ARG A 182 13.72 0.95 -24.33
C ARG A 182 12.69 0.07 -23.61
N LEU A 183 11.92 0.64 -22.67
CA LEU A 183 11.01 -0.10 -21.80
C LEU A 183 9.99 -0.92 -22.59
N LYS A 184 9.45 -0.37 -23.70
CA LYS A 184 8.49 -1.07 -24.58
C LYS A 184 9.11 -2.22 -25.39
N LYS A 185 10.43 -2.40 -25.40
CA LYS A 185 11.14 -3.34 -26.31
C LYS A 185 12.17 -4.19 -25.57
N LEU A 186 11.88 -4.67 -24.38
CA LEU A 186 12.79 -5.54 -23.62
C LEU A 186 12.87 -6.95 -24.24
N GLY A 187 11.81 -7.39 -24.94
CA GLY A 187 11.82 -8.60 -25.76
C GLY A 187 11.63 -9.91 -25.01
N GLY A 188 11.28 -9.89 -23.74
CA GLY A 188 10.84 -11.06 -22.99
C GLY A 188 9.36 -11.33 -23.19
N ARG A 189 8.90 -12.58 -22.98
CA ARG A 189 7.47 -12.89 -22.86
C ARG A 189 6.90 -12.28 -21.57
N LYS A 190 7.70 -12.32 -20.49
CA LYS A 190 7.48 -11.69 -19.20
C LYS A 190 8.67 -10.77 -18.96
N ASN A 191 8.43 -9.47 -18.80
CA ASN A 191 9.47 -8.53 -18.47
C ASN A 191 9.22 -8.00 -17.05
N ILE A 192 10.26 -7.91 -16.27
CA ILE A 192 10.27 -7.30 -14.95
C ILE A 192 11.21 -6.10 -15.00
N ILE A 193 10.78 -4.97 -14.48
CA ILE A 193 11.60 -3.77 -14.37
C ILE A 193 11.71 -3.46 -12.89
N ILE A 194 12.93 -3.40 -12.37
CA ILE A 194 13.25 -3.13 -10.98
C ILE A 194 13.99 -1.81 -10.92
N PHE A 195 13.33 -0.82 -10.31
CA PHE A 195 13.97 0.44 -9.95
C PHE A 195 14.53 0.29 -8.53
N TYR A 196 15.81 0.63 -8.37
CA TYR A 196 16.53 0.41 -7.12
C TYR A 196 17.52 1.53 -6.83
N THR A 197 17.96 1.61 -5.57
CA THR A 197 19.05 2.46 -5.09
C THR A 197 20.21 1.62 -4.58
N VAL A 198 21.40 2.21 -4.51
CA VAL A 198 22.60 1.55 -3.97
C VAL A 198 22.52 1.53 -2.45
N GLY A 199 23.06 0.44 -1.84
CA GLY A 199 23.08 0.31 -0.38
C GLY A 199 21.73 -0.06 0.25
N CYS A 200 20.78 -0.54 -0.55
CA CYS A 200 19.46 -0.98 -0.12
C CYS A 200 19.42 -2.52 0.01
N PRO A 201 19.37 -3.09 1.24
CA PRO A 201 19.38 -4.55 1.44
C PRO A 201 18.21 -5.27 0.77
N VAL A 202 17.03 -4.67 0.79
CA VAL A 202 15.82 -5.22 0.15
C VAL A 202 16.01 -5.26 -1.37
N CYS A 203 16.62 -4.21 -1.95
CA CYS A 203 16.94 -4.17 -3.38
C CYS A 203 17.92 -5.28 -3.78
N ASP A 204 18.92 -5.56 -2.95
CA ASP A 204 19.89 -6.62 -3.20
C ASP A 204 19.26 -8.02 -3.11
N ALA A 205 18.32 -8.22 -2.17
CA ALA A 205 17.54 -9.45 -2.07
C ALA A 205 16.69 -9.67 -3.35
N GLU A 206 15.95 -8.65 -3.79
CA GLU A 206 15.17 -8.71 -5.04
C GLU A 206 16.03 -8.99 -6.28
N LYS A 207 17.23 -8.42 -6.35
CA LYS A 207 18.22 -8.68 -7.41
C LYS A 207 18.70 -10.14 -7.43
N ALA A 208 18.87 -10.75 -6.26
CA ALA A 208 19.23 -12.17 -6.15
C ALA A 208 18.10 -13.07 -6.67
N VAL A 209 16.86 -12.79 -6.26
CA VAL A 209 15.67 -13.54 -6.75
C VAL A 209 15.47 -13.33 -8.25
N ALA A 210 15.67 -12.12 -8.76
CA ALA A 210 15.60 -11.80 -10.20
C ALA A 210 16.58 -12.64 -11.04
N ARG A 211 17.80 -12.86 -10.54
CA ARG A 211 18.79 -13.74 -11.20
C ARG A 211 18.32 -15.19 -11.26
N ALA A 212 17.77 -15.72 -10.16
CA ALA A 212 17.23 -17.06 -10.12
C ALA A 212 16.01 -17.21 -11.06
N LEU A 213 15.16 -16.21 -11.11
CA LEU A 213 13.97 -16.19 -11.97
C LEU A 213 14.32 -16.32 -13.46
N VAL A 214 15.28 -15.52 -13.97
CA VAL A 214 15.67 -15.61 -15.39
C VAL A 214 16.38 -16.91 -15.75
N GLN A 215 16.98 -17.59 -14.76
CA GLN A 215 17.56 -18.93 -14.96
C GLN A 215 16.48 -20.00 -15.10
N LYS A 216 15.38 -19.88 -14.31
CA LYS A 216 14.26 -20.83 -14.36
C LYS A 216 13.35 -20.61 -15.57
N ASP A 217 13.12 -19.33 -15.95
CA ASP A 217 12.28 -18.98 -17.10
C ASP A 217 13.11 -18.28 -18.17
N SER A 218 13.52 -19.05 -19.18
CA SER A 218 14.33 -18.53 -20.30
C SER A 218 13.63 -17.47 -21.16
N LYS A 219 12.31 -17.31 -21.03
CA LYS A 219 11.51 -16.31 -21.74
C LYS A 219 11.31 -15.04 -20.92
N ALA A 220 11.67 -15.07 -19.63
CA ALA A 220 11.67 -13.89 -18.77
C ALA A 220 12.89 -13.01 -19.02
N LYS A 221 12.71 -11.70 -18.83
CA LYS A 221 13.80 -10.73 -18.77
C LYS A 221 13.59 -9.79 -17.60
N VAL A 222 14.69 -9.41 -16.97
CA VAL A 222 14.69 -8.45 -15.88
C VAL A 222 15.59 -7.28 -16.22
N LEU A 223 15.07 -6.06 -16.21
CA LEU A 223 15.82 -4.83 -16.33
C LEU A 223 16.02 -4.23 -14.94
N MET A 224 17.26 -4.12 -14.51
CA MET A 224 17.66 -3.42 -13.30
C MET A 224 18.00 -1.97 -13.63
N VAL A 225 17.35 -1.01 -13.02
CA VAL A 225 17.52 0.44 -13.23
C VAL A 225 17.96 1.09 -11.92
N ASN A 226 19.16 1.65 -11.90
CA ASN A 226 19.65 2.42 -10.77
C ASN A 226 19.10 3.84 -10.86
N VAL A 227 18.25 4.23 -9.91
CA VAL A 227 17.59 5.54 -9.87
C VAL A 227 18.60 6.63 -9.52
N ASP A 228 19.49 6.38 -8.56
CA ASP A 228 20.49 7.37 -8.13
C ASP A 228 21.37 7.81 -9.31
N SER A 229 21.84 6.84 -10.08
CA SER A 229 22.67 7.13 -11.25
C SER A 229 21.95 7.97 -12.33
N ILE A 230 20.63 7.82 -12.46
CA ILE A 230 19.86 8.65 -13.39
C ILE A 230 19.72 10.06 -12.82
N VAL A 231 19.40 10.19 -11.53
CA VAL A 231 19.26 11.49 -10.86
C VAL A 231 20.56 12.31 -10.95
N GLU A 232 21.69 11.66 -10.74
CA GLU A 232 23.00 12.30 -10.76
C GLU A 232 23.46 12.72 -12.18
N ASN A 233 23.18 11.91 -13.19
CA ASN A 233 23.80 12.06 -14.50
C ASN A 233 22.87 12.56 -15.62
N ASP A 234 21.54 12.48 -15.44
CA ASP A 234 20.55 12.85 -16.46
C ASP A 234 19.28 13.42 -15.83
N PRO A 235 19.31 14.69 -15.34
CA PRO A 235 18.16 15.30 -14.65
C PRO A 235 16.88 15.36 -15.49
N VAL A 236 17.02 15.47 -16.82
CA VAL A 236 15.85 15.48 -17.72
C VAL A 236 15.19 14.10 -17.75
N LEU A 237 15.97 13.04 -17.82
CA LEU A 237 15.47 11.68 -17.75
C LEU A 237 14.90 11.37 -16.37
N ALA A 238 15.53 11.88 -15.29
CA ALA A 238 15.03 11.76 -13.93
C ALA A 238 13.62 12.37 -13.78
N ASP A 239 13.38 13.57 -14.27
CA ASP A 239 12.06 14.21 -14.27
C ASP A 239 11.01 13.36 -15.01
N GLN A 240 11.35 12.84 -16.20
CA GLN A 240 10.46 11.96 -16.94
C GLN A 240 10.17 10.65 -16.20
N LEU A 241 11.16 10.14 -15.50
CA LEU A 241 11.05 8.90 -14.71
C LEU A 241 10.09 9.09 -13.53
N PHE A 242 10.25 10.16 -12.73
CA PHE A 242 9.38 10.49 -11.59
C PHE A 242 7.94 10.85 -12.00
N LYS A 243 7.77 11.44 -13.19
CA LYS A 243 6.43 11.68 -13.74
C LYS A 243 5.72 10.39 -14.15
N SER A 244 6.47 9.34 -14.49
CA SER A 244 5.93 8.10 -15.05
C SER A 244 5.75 6.98 -14.04
N PHE A 245 6.49 7.01 -12.94
CA PHE A 245 6.53 5.94 -11.95
C PHE A 245 6.49 6.51 -10.53
N ASP A 246 5.85 5.78 -9.62
CA ASP A 246 5.94 6.05 -8.19
C ASP A 246 7.25 5.48 -7.64
N LEU A 247 8.25 6.33 -7.48
CA LEU A 247 9.56 5.97 -6.94
C LEU A 247 9.79 6.51 -5.54
N THR A 248 8.72 6.77 -4.80
CA THR A 248 8.78 7.24 -3.40
C THR A 248 9.33 6.16 -2.46
N SER A 249 9.19 4.89 -2.84
CA SER A 249 9.74 3.74 -2.12
C SER A 249 10.46 2.80 -3.08
N LEU A 250 11.69 2.40 -2.75
CA LEU A 250 12.49 1.48 -3.53
C LEU A 250 12.80 0.20 -2.73
N PRO A 251 12.83 -0.97 -3.37
CA PRO A 251 12.68 -1.18 -4.81
C PRO A 251 11.24 -1.01 -5.29
N PHE A 252 11.03 -0.31 -6.42
CA PHE A 252 9.76 -0.32 -7.12
C PHE A 252 9.83 -1.30 -8.28
N ILE A 253 8.90 -2.26 -8.31
CA ILE A 253 8.94 -3.37 -9.28
C ILE A 253 7.63 -3.44 -10.04
N ILE A 254 7.76 -3.45 -11.37
CA ILE A 254 6.63 -3.66 -12.28
C ILE A 254 6.87 -4.86 -13.17
N GLN A 255 5.80 -5.54 -13.52
CA GLN A 255 5.78 -6.60 -14.51
C GLN A 255 5.03 -6.12 -15.75
N THR A 256 5.62 -6.34 -16.95
CA THR A 256 4.98 -6.03 -18.22
C THR A 256 4.89 -7.25 -19.12
N ASP A 257 3.98 -7.19 -20.08
CA ASP A 257 3.91 -8.13 -21.18
C ASP A 257 5.00 -7.84 -22.26
N LYS A 258 4.99 -8.61 -23.34
CA LYS A 258 5.91 -8.45 -24.47
C LYS A 258 5.79 -7.09 -25.17
N LYS A 259 4.63 -6.45 -25.11
CA LYS A 259 4.35 -5.17 -25.77
C LYS A 259 4.66 -3.98 -24.87
N GLY A 260 4.90 -4.20 -23.58
CA GLY A 260 5.15 -3.16 -22.58
C GLY A 260 3.86 -2.70 -21.88
N SER A 261 2.77 -3.48 -21.96
CA SER A 261 1.60 -3.24 -21.10
C SER A 261 1.92 -3.68 -19.68
N VAL A 262 1.62 -2.84 -18.69
CA VAL A 262 1.79 -3.13 -17.28
C VAL A 262 0.78 -4.21 -16.89
N LEU A 263 1.27 -5.30 -16.31
CA LEU A 263 0.44 -6.39 -15.81
C LEU A 263 0.25 -6.27 -14.29
N ARG A 264 1.33 -5.94 -13.57
CA ARG A 264 1.35 -5.79 -12.12
C ARG A 264 2.39 -4.75 -11.72
N ARG A 265 2.18 -4.12 -10.58
CA ARG A 265 3.11 -3.14 -9.97
C ARG A 265 3.19 -3.34 -8.46
N TYR A 266 4.16 -2.70 -7.80
CA TYR A 266 4.43 -2.84 -6.35
C TYR A 266 4.61 -4.31 -5.92
N ILE A 267 5.07 -5.16 -6.82
CA ILE A 267 5.29 -6.58 -6.53
C ILE A 267 6.64 -6.79 -5.84
N SER A 268 6.73 -7.86 -5.02
CA SER A 268 7.98 -8.46 -4.60
C SER A 268 8.21 -9.73 -5.39
N LEU A 269 9.45 -10.07 -5.65
CA LEU A 269 9.84 -11.34 -6.27
C LEU A 269 10.13 -12.42 -5.22
N GLN A 270 10.25 -12.01 -3.93
CA GLN A 270 10.44 -12.89 -2.78
C GLN A 270 9.19 -13.67 -2.43
#